data_e0bd524c42a677234e29c32d5e7918f6
#
_entry.id   e0bd524c42a677234e29c32d5e7918f6
#
_cell.length_a   1.000
_cell.length_b   1.000
_cell.length_c   1.000
_cell.angle_alpha   90.00
_cell.angle_beta   90.00
_cell.angle_gamma   90.00
#
_symmetry.space_group_name_H-M   'P 1'
#
loop_
_entity.id
_entity.type
_entity.pdbx_description
1 polymer ?
#
loop_
_entity_poly.entity_id
_entity_poly.type
_entity_poly.pdbx_seq_one_letter_code
_entity_poly.pdbx_strand_id
1 'polypeptide(L)'
;MLRDGAPIPVQPQVFDLLVYLVQNRDRVVSKEDLIGQVWDGRTVSDSTFTSRVNAARTAVGDSGRDQKLIRTISRKGLRFVGTVQEQEPSNSSRPAERLAEKSLERSPSALPLPDRPAIAVLPFNNMSGEREQEYFSDGISEDIITALSKLRWFFVIARNSSFTYKGKAVHMKQIGEELGVRYVLEGSVRKSADRVRITAQLNDVATGSHIWAERYDRDLADVFAVQDEITESIVATIEPQLYAAENFRARRKPPGSLDAWDLVMRALSHYWRVTRQDNVVAQALLEKAIAIDPNYGQALGVLATSHIFGAHMGWADMATVAPIAERAALAAVEADSEDPWAHHGLAYVYLFARRFDDSLAEFELALRLNPNFSLAQAFYGVALCYCGRWQEGDLAARRALRLSPRDPLSALYYGIAAYAQFIGHNYDEAIRLAHESLRQRADFVGGHRVLTAAAGMAGQNEVASIALRELRRAQPNVTLAWIANELPMKQLADRDHYLEGLRRAGLE
;
A
#
# COMPACT_ATOMS: atom_id res chain seq x y z
N MET A 1 -12.56 23.54 -17.04
CA MET A 1 -12.98 24.49 -18.10
C MET A 1 -12.86 25.90 -17.54
N LEU A 2 -12.45 26.88 -18.38
CA LEU A 2 -12.39 28.30 -17.96
C LEU A 2 -13.41 29.08 -18.78
N ARG A 3 -14.06 30.06 -18.15
CA ARG A 3 -14.89 31.07 -18.82
C ARG A 3 -14.50 32.44 -18.30
N ASP A 4 -14.13 33.34 -19.20
CA ASP A 4 -13.63 34.68 -18.88
C ASP A 4 -12.43 34.66 -17.90
N GLY A 5 -11.55 33.64 -18.03
CA GLY A 5 -10.38 33.43 -17.17
C GLY A 5 -10.68 32.79 -15.80
N ALA A 6 -11.94 32.58 -15.43
CA ALA A 6 -12.34 31.94 -14.18
C ALA A 6 -12.67 30.45 -14.36
N PRO A 7 -12.21 29.55 -13.46
CA PRO A 7 -12.55 28.14 -13.53
C PRO A 7 -14.03 27.91 -13.22
N ILE A 8 -14.72 27.17 -14.11
CA ILE A 8 -16.10 26.76 -13.90
C ILE A 8 -16.16 25.23 -13.68
N PRO A 9 -16.88 24.76 -12.64
CA PRO A 9 -17.07 23.34 -12.42
C PRO A 9 -17.99 22.78 -13.49
N VAL A 10 -17.51 21.80 -14.24
CA VAL A 10 -18.27 21.10 -15.30
C VAL A 10 -18.19 19.61 -15.01
N GLN A 11 -19.34 18.93 -15.00
CA GLN A 11 -19.37 17.48 -14.83
C GLN A 11 -18.68 16.78 -16.00
N PRO A 12 -17.97 15.65 -15.79
CA PRO A 12 -17.20 14.97 -16.83
C PRO A 12 -18.00 14.74 -18.12
N GLN A 13 -19.19 14.15 -18.05
CA GLN A 13 -20.04 13.89 -19.20
C GLN A 13 -20.49 15.15 -19.97
N VAL A 14 -20.63 16.28 -19.27
CA VAL A 14 -20.96 17.57 -19.89
C VAL A 14 -19.75 18.12 -20.63
N PHE A 15 -18.56 17.92 -20.07
CA PHE A 15 -17.29 18.30 -20.71
C PHE A 15 -17.05 17.47 -21.97
N ASP A 16 -17.23 16.15 -21.91
CA ASP A 16 -17.04 15.22 -23.04
C ASP A 16 -18.03 15.53 -24.18
N LEU A 17 -19.28 15.87 -23.84
CA LEU A 17 -20.28 16.30 -24.80
C LEU A 17 -19.86 17.60 -25.49
N LEU A 18 -19.33 18.57 -24.78
CA LEU A 18 -18.83 19.83 -25.34
C LEU A 18 -17.63 19.58 -26.27
N VAL A 19 -16.65 18.81 -25.83
CA VAL A 19 -15.46 18.46 -26.62
C VAL A 19 -15.88 17.77 -27.91
N TYR A 20 -16.77 16.78 -27.84
CA TYR A 20 -17.22 16.05 -29.01
C TYR A 20 -17.99 16.96 -30.02
N LEU A 21 -18.84 17.86 -29.54
CA LEU A 21 -19.54 18.82 -30.37
C LEU A 21 -18.59 19.83 -31.04
N VAL A 22 -17.56 20.29 -30.33
CA VAL A 22 -16.55 21.21 -30.86
C VAL A 22 -15.66 20.53 -31.90
N GLN A 23 -15.27 19.31 -31.69
CA GLN A 23 -14.47 18.51 -32.63
C GLN A 23 -15.25 18.19 -33.93
N ASN A 24 -16.57 18.03 -33.83
CA ASN A 24 -17.46 17.73 -34.98
C ASN A 24 -18.28 18.96 -35.41
N ARG A 25 -17.75 20.19 -35.24
CA ARG A 25 -18.46 21.45 -35.55
C ARG A 25 -18.83 21.64 -37.00
N ASP A 26 -18.21 20.89 -37.91
CA ASP A 26 -18.45 20.89 -39.35
C ASP A 26 -19.73 20.15 -39.77
N ARG A 27 -20.25 19.25 -38.90
CA ARG A 27 -21.45 18.43 -39.19
C ARG A 27 -22.51 18.53 -38.08
N VAL A 28 -23.70 18.04 -38.38
CA VAL A 28 -24.72 17.79 -37.35
C VAL A 28 -24.43 16.45 -36.69
N VAL A 29 -24.35 16.44 -35.36
CA VAL A 29 -24.12 15.25 -34.54
C VAL A 29 -25.47 14.69 -34.10
N SER A 30 -25.75 13.43 -34.42
CA SER A 30 -27.03 12.79 -34.06
C SER A 30 -27.08 12.48 -32.53
N LYS A 31 -28.27 12.19 -32.03
CA LYS A 31 -28.45 11.76 -30.64
C LYS A 31 -27.76 10.42 -30.41
N GLU A 32 -27.83 9.52 -31.37
CA GLU A 32 -27.18 8.20 -31.36
C GLU A 32 -25.66 8.33 -31.29
N ASP A 33 -25.06 9.24 -32.12
CA ASP A 33 -23.62 9.53 -32.09
C ASP A 33 -23.19 10.00 -30.67
N LEU A 34 -23.96 10.92 -30.09
CA LEU A 34 -23.66 11.45 -28.75
C LEU A 34 -23.80 10.37 -27.67
N ILE A 35 -24.84 9.53 -27.75
CA ILE A 35 -25.00 8.42 -26.81
C ILE A 35 -23.84 7.42 -26.94
N GLY A 36 -23.44 7.10 -28.17
CA GLY A 36 -22.31 6.20 -28.40
C GLY A 36 -21.00 6.72 -27.86
N GLN A 37 -20.71 8.00 -28.01
CA GLN A 37 -19.40 8.58 -27.65
C GLN A 37 -19.30 9.13 -26.24
N VAL A 38 -20.38 9.63 -25.65
CA VAL A 38 -20.39 10.27 -24.33
C VAL A 38 -20.89 9.31 -23.23
N TRP A 39 -21.67 8.30 -23.59
CA TRP A 39 -22.24 7.31 -22.67
C TRP A 39 -21.89 5.87 -23.04
N ASP A 40 -20.90 5.64 -23.90
CA ASP A 40 -20.43 4.30 -24.31
C ASP A 40 -21.57 3.39 -24.81
N GLY A 41 -22.57 3.98 -25.49
CA GLY A 41 -23.72 3.23 -26.00
C GLY A 41 -24.75 2.82 -24.96
N ARG A 42 -24.62 3.24 -23.70
CA ARG A 42 -25.59 2.93 -22.64
C ARG A 42 -26.92 3.61 -22.91
N THR A 43 -28.03 2.94 -22.59
CA THR A 43 -29.37 3.53 -22.72
C THR A 43 -29.53 4.72 -21.78
N VAL A 44 -29.79 5.90 -22.34
CA VAL A 44 -29.96 7.15 -21.60
C VAL A 44 -31.40 7.65 -21.83
N SER A 45 -32.09 8.04 -20.74
CA SER A 45 -33.44 8.62 -20.85
C SER A 45 -33.39 9.99 -21.54
N ASP A 46 -34.44 10.35 -22.23
CA ASP A 46 -34.58 11.65 -22.91
C ASP A 46 -34.41 12.83 -21.94
N SER A 47 -34.89 12.69 -20.72
CA SER A 47 -34.74 13.70 -19.68
C SER A 47 -33.29 13.89 -19.25
N THR A 48 -32.52 12.80 -19.10
CA THR A 48 -31.09 12.85 -18.77
C THR A 48 -30.29 13.48 -19.91
N PHE A 49 -30.54 13.05 -21.15
CA PHE A 49 -29.88 13.62 -22.34
C PHE A 49 -30.13 15.12 -22.43
N THR A 50 -31.40 15.56 -22.34
CA THR A 50 -31.77 16.97 -22.38
C THR A 50 -31.14 17.78 -21.24
N SER A 51 -31.09 17.22 -20.05
CA SER A 51 -30.43 17.85 -18.89
C SER A 51 -28.94 18.08 -19.14
N ARG A 52 -28.22 17.12 -19.71
CA ARG A 52 -26.80 17.26 -20.03
C ARG A 52 -26.54 18.26 -21.16
N VAL A 53 -27.38 18.30 -22.19
CA VAL A 53 -27.31 19.30 -23.26
C VAL A 53 -27.53 20.70 -22.70
N ASN A 54 -28.50 20.89 -21.80
CA ASN A 54 -28.74 22.18 -21.18
C ASN A 54 -27.58 22.60 -20.26
N ALA A 55 -27.00 21.67 -19.50
CA ALA A 55 -25.80 21.92 -18.70
C ALA A 55 -24.59 22.31 -19.57
N ALA A 56 -24.42 21.67 -20.75
CA ALA A 56 -23.39 22.03 -21.71
C ALA A 56 -23.58 23.46 -22.25
N ARG A 57 -24.81 23.84 -22.61
CA ARG A 57 -25.12 25.21 -23.01
C ARG A 57 -24.76 26.21 -21.91
N THR A 58 -25.23 25.97 -20.71
CA THR A 58 -24.95 26.82 -19.55
C THR A 58 -23.44 26.98 -19.30
N ALA A 59 -22.68 25.91 -19.44
CA ALA A 59 -21.22 25.95 -19.27
C ALA A 59 -20.50 26.87 -20.26
N VAL A 60 -21.00 26.93 -21.51
CA VAL A 60 -20.43 27.83 -22.56
C VAL A 60 -21.15 29.20 -22.63
N GLY A 61 -22.03 29.52 -21.70
CA GLY A 61 -22.76 30.79 -21.69
C GLY A 61 -23.88 30.88 -22.74
N ASP A 62 -24.40 29.72 -23.16
CA ASP A 62 -25.53 29.62 -24.12
C ASP A 62 -26.80 29.15 -23.38
N SER A 63 -27.93 29.24 -24.04
CA SER A 63 -29.23 28.80 -23.51
C SER A 63 -30.04 27.98 -24.53
N GLY A 64 -31.01 27.22 -24.03
CA GLY A 64 -31.93 26.48 -24.88
C GLY A 64 -32.83 27.40 -25.78
N ARG A 65 -32.97 28.68 -25.39
CA ARG A 65 -33.71 29.70 -26.16
C ARG A 65 -32.84 30.34 -27.24
N ASP A 66 -31.62 30.75 -26.87
CA ASP A 66 -30.76 31.55 -27.74
C ASP A 66 -30.02 30.70 -28.78
N GLN A 67 -29.58 29.52 -28.36
CA GLN A 67 -28.87 28.52 -29.19
C GLN A 67 -27.74 29.14 -30.05
N LYS A 68 -26.97 30.05 -29.41
CA LYS A 68 -25.89 30.82 -30.08
C LYS A 68 -24.67 29.98 -30.42
N LEU A 69 -24.36 29.01 -29.53
CA LEU A 69 -23.19 28.14 -29.67
C LEU A 69 -23.55 26.68 -29.95
N ILE A 70 -24.62 26.16 -29.31
CA ILE A 70 -25.08 24.80 -29.51
C ILE A 70 -26.51 24.84 -30.02
N ARG A 71 -26.64 24.63 -31.32
CA ARG A 71 -27.92 24.70 -32.05
C ARG A 71 -28.57 23.32 -32.15
N THR A 72 -29.87 23.24 -31.83
CA THR A 72 -30.68 22.04 -32.11
C THR A 72 -31.17 22.09 -33.54
N ILE A 73 -30.88 21.04 -34.31
CA ILE A 73 -31.41 20.84 -35.66
C ILE A 73 -32.54 19.82 -35.55
N SER A 74 -33.75 20.25 -35.76
CA SER A 74 -34.96 19.42 -35.60
C SER A 74 -34.82 18.08 -36.33
N ARG A 75 -35.10 16.98 -35.62
CA ARG A 75 -35.03 15.58 -36.09
C ARG A 75 -33.66 15.10 -36.55
N LYS A 76 -32.60 15.91 -36.46
CA LYS A 76 -31.24 15.54 -36.92
C LYS A 76 -30.19 15.50 -35.81
N GLY A 77 -30.33 16.32 -34.77
CA GLY A 77 -29.37 16.32 -33.65
C GLY A 77 -28.91 17.70 -33.21
N LEU A 78 -27.66 17.80 -32.80
CA LEU A 78 -27.02 19.03 -32.28
C LEU A 78 -25.86 19.44 -33.19
N ARG A 79 -25.57 20.73 -33.26
CA ARG A 79 -24.40 21.25 -33.97
C ARG A 79 -23.79 22.39 -33.17
N PHE A 80 -22.46 22.38 -33.01
CA PHE A 80 -21.73 23.52 -32.50
C PHE A 80 -21.53 24.54 -33.64
N VAL A 81 -21.89 25.81 -33.38
CA VAL A 81 -21.86 26.86 -34.42
C VAL A 81 -21.01 28.07 -33.99
N GLY A 82 -20.32 27.99 -32.84
CA GLY A 82 -19.41 29.03 -32.37
C GLY A 82 -18.07 29.02 -33.10
N THR A 83 -17.41 30.17 -33.13
CA THR A 83 -16.02 30.28 -33.61
C THR A 83 -15.07 29.67 -32.58
N VAL A 84 -14.20 28.76 -33.00
CA VAL A 84 -13.20 28.12 -32.17
C VAL A 84 -11.83 28.60 -32.61
N GLN A 85 -11.03 29.10 -31.68
CA GLN A 85 -9.61 29.37 -31.88
C GLN A 85 -8.80 28.35 -31.12
N GLU A 86 -7.93 27.65 -31.79
CA GLU A 86 -6.97 26.72 -31.20
C GLU A 86 -5.70 27.54 -30.83
N GLN A 87 -5.38 27.64 -29.55
CA GLN A 87 -4.13 28.27 -29.09
C GLN A 87 -3.10 27.17 -28.81
N GLU A 88 -2.04 27.16 -29.59
CA GLU A 88 -0.85 26.41 -29.21
C GLU A 88 -0.17 27.09 -28.03
N PRO A 89 0.35 26.37 -27.01
CA PRO A 89 1.11 26.96 -25.92
C PRO A 89 2.38 27.60 -26.51
N SER A 90 2.49 28.93 -26.38
CA SER A 90 3.61 29.73 -26.86
C SER A 90 4.88 29.35 -26.10
N ASN A 91 5.80 28.72 -26.79
CA ASN A 91 7.16 28.49 -26.35
C ASN A 91 8.06 29.53 -27.02
N SER A 92 8.39 30.61 -26.31
CA SER A 92 9.30 31.66 -26.83
C SER A 92 10.75 31.35 -26.50
N SER A 93 11.55 31.26 -27.52
CA SER A 93 12.93 31.67 -27.79
C SER A 93 13.96 30.52 -27.95
N ARG A 94 14.58 30.37 -29.04
CA ARG A 94 15.26 31.00 -30.17
C ARG A 94 16.08 29.96 -30.99
N PRO A 95 16.83 30.32 -32.06
CA PRO A 95 16.48 29.84 -33.40
C PRO A 95 17.56 28.95 -34.12
N ALA A 96 17.06 28.35 -35.21
CA ALA A 96 17.78 27.90 -36.40
C ALA A 96 18.78 26.74 -36.33
N GLU A 97 18.47 25.63 -36.98
CA GLU A 97 19.03 25.32 -38.28
C GLU A 97 18.33 24.10 -38.90
N ARG A 98 18.13 24.20 -40.19
CA ARG A 98 17.55 23.27 -41.15
C ARG A 98 18.26 21.92 -41.17
N LEU A 99 17.54 20.83 -41.31
CA LEU A 99 17.62 19.93 -42.48
C LEU A 99 16.82 18.65 -42.28
N ALA A 100 16.10 18.31 -43.36
CA ALA A 100 15.67 16.99 -43.79
C ALA A 100 14.50 16.29 -43.10
N GLU A 101 13.41 16.32 -43.80
CA GLU A 101 12.26 15.41 -43.83
C GLU A 101 12.67 13.96 -43.60
N LYS A 102 12.08 13.35 -42.60
CA LYS A 102 11.59 11.96 -42.69
C LYS A 102 10.39 11.82 -41.81
N SER A 103 9.26 11.58 -42.43
CA SER A 103 8.00 11.14 -41.78
C SER A 103 8.28 9.95 -40.90
N LEU A 104 8.28 10.18 -39.60
CA LEU A 104 8.15 9.14 -38.58
C LEU A 104 6.81 9.38 -37.92
N GLU A 105 5.92 8.43 -38.08
CA GLU A 105 4.66 8.31 -37.34
C GLU A 105 4.90 8.65 -35.86
N ARG A 106 4.27 9.74 -35.40
CA ARG A 106 4.31 10.11 -33.98
C ARG A 106 3.52 9.06 -33.21
N SER A 107 4.23 8.18 -32.53
CA SER A 107 3.66 7.43 -31.41
C SER A 107 2.99 8.40 -30.42
N PRO A 108 1.84 8.07 -29.85
CA PRO A 108 1.21 8.91 -28.84
C PRO A 108 2.22 9.23 -27.73
N SER A 109 2.32 10.51 -27.38
CA SER A 109 3.24 10.99 -26.34
C SER A 109 3.02 10.19 -25.07
N ALA A 110 4.06 9.49 -24.62
CA ALA A 110 4.02 8.74 -23.36
C ALA A 110 3.56 9.66 -22.23
N LEU A 111 2.61 9.20 -21.42
CA LEU A 111 2.18 9.94 -20.25
C LEU A 111 3.36 10.09 -19.28
N PRO A 112 3.56 11.28 -18.68
CA PRO A 112 4.61 11.42 -17.68
C PRO A 112 4.31 10.46 -16.52
N LEU A 113 5.36 9.73 -16.07
CA LEU A 113 5.25 8.89 -14.88
C LEU A 113 4.87 9.77 -13.69
N PRO A 114 3.92 9.34 -12.85
CA PRO A 114 3.61 10.05 -11.61
C PRO A 114 4.86 10.11 -10.70
N ASP A 115 4.92 11.11 -9.81
CA ASP A 115 5.98 11.23 -8.80
C ASP A 115 6.02 10.02 -7.84
N ARG A 116 4.91 9.27 -7.75
CA ARG A 116 4.79 8.01 -7.00
C ARG A 116 4.84 6.80 -7.94
N PRO A 117 5.32 5.64 -7.47
CA PRO A 117 5.26 4.41 -8.25
C PRO A 117 3.84 4.12 -8.74
N ALA A 118 3.70 3.83 -10.02
CA ALA A 118 2.41 3.56 -10.64
C ALA A 118 2.32 2.09 -11.09
N ILE A 119 1.17 1.47 -10.81
CA ILE A 119 0.87 0.08 -11.15
C ILE A 119 -0.43 -0.03 -11.93
N ALA A 120 -0.45 -0.89 -12.93
CA ALA A 120 -1.66 -1.35 -13.61
C ALA A 120 -1.88 -2.83 -13.33
N VAL A 121 -3.11 -3.22 -13.02
CA VAL A 121 -3.54 -4.62 -12.94
C VAL A 121 -4.29 -4.92 -14.23
N LEU A 122 -3.74 -5.81 -15.05
CA LEU A 122 -4.40 -6.26 -16.27
C LEU A 122 -5.52 -7.27 -15.94
N PRO A 123 -6.56 -7.37 -16.79
CA PRO A 123 -7.54 -8.43 -16.65
C PRO A 123 -6.86 -9.80 -16.67
N PHE A 124 -7.14 -10.62 -15.66
CA PHE A 124 -6.60 -11.96 -15.59
C PHE A 124 -7.20 -12.83 -16.70
N ASN A 125 -6.35 -13.58 -17.39
CA ASN A 125 -6.78 -14.43 -18.49
C ASN A 125 -7.56 -15.63 -17.98
N ASN A 126 -8.78 -15.83 -18.47
CA ASN A 126 -9.54 -17.05 -18.22
C ASN A 126 -8.99 -18.21 -19.09
N MET A 127 -8.36 -19.18 -18.43
CA MET A 127 -7.82 -20.38 -19.08
C MET A 127 -8.68 -21.63 -18.84
N SER A 128 -9.91 -21.47 -18.37
CA SER A 128 -10.83 -22.58 -18.07
C SER A 128 -11.55 -23.12 -19.32
N GLY A 129 -11.53 -22.37 -20.42
CA GLY A 129 -12.23 -22.75 -21.68
C GLY A 129 -13.73 -22.41 -21.69
N GLU A 130 -14.32 -22.02 -20.58
CA GLU A 130 -15.74 -21.68 -20.43
C GLU A 130 -15.90 -20.14 -20.33
N ARG A 131 -16.63 -19.54 -21.27
CA ARG A 131 -16.89 -18.09 -21.27
C ARG A 131 -17.67 -17.62 -20.04
N GLU A 132 -18.50 -18.46 -19.50
CA GLU A 132 -19.30 -18.17 -18.30
C GLU A 132 -18.46 -17.93 -17.05
N GLN A 133 -17.16 -18.26 -17.07
CA GLN A 133 -16.23 -18.05 -15.96
C GLN A 133 -15.38 -16.78 -16.11
N GLU A 134 -15.60 -15.97 -17.13
CA GLU A 134 -14.89 -14.69 -17.29
C GLU A 134 -15.18 -13.73 -16.14
N TYR A 135 -16.40 -13.74 -15.59
CA TYR A 135 -16.75 -12.88 -14.45
C TYR A 135 -15.85 -13.12 -13.23
N PHE A 136 -15.40 -14.37 -13.02
CA PHE A 136 -14.55 -14.71 -11.89
C PHE A 136 -13.12 -14.15 -12.06
N SER A 137 -12.54 -14.28 -13.24
CA SER A 137 -11.22 -13.73 -13.54
C SER A 137 -11.23 -12.19 -13.57
N ASP A 138 -12.31 -11.59 -14.06
CA ASP A 138 -12.52 -10.14 -14.04
C ASP A 138 -12.69 -9.64 -12.60
N GLY A 139 -13.49 -10.36 -11.79
CA GLY A 139 -13.72 -10.05 -10.38
C GLY A 139 -12.43 -10.01 -9.56
N ILE A 140 -11.58 -11.04 -9.68
CA ILE A 140 -10.26 -11.07 -9.02
C ILE A 140 -9.43 -9.85 -9.41
N SER A 141 -9.39 -9.49 -10.69
CA SER A 141 -8.63 -8.32 -11.15
C SER A 141 -9.16 -7.02 -10.57
N GLU A 142 -10.50 -6.87 -10.47
CA GLU A 142 -11.18 -5.72 -9.88
C GLU A 142 -10.94 -5.61 -8.37
N ASP A 143 -11.00 -6.74 -7.66
CA ASP A 143 -10.74 -6.79 -6.22
C ASP A 143 -9.29 -6.46 -5.89
N ILE A 144 -8.34 -6.95 -6.71
CA ILE A 144 -6.92 -6.58 -6.57
C ILE A 144 -6.72 -5.08 -6.82
N ILE A 145 -7.35 -4.49 -7.85
CA ILE A 145 -7.31 -3.03 -8.10
C ILE A 145 -7.84 -2.28 -6.88
N THR A 146 -8.98 -2.70 -6.35
CA THR A 146 -9.62 -2.09 -5.19
C THR A 146 -8.74 -2.19 -3.95
N ALA A 147 -8.16 -3.36 -3.69
CA ALA A 147 -7.31 -3.59 -2.54
C ALA A 147 -5.97 -2.83 -2.63
N LEU A 148 -5.34 -2.80 -3.82
CA LEU A 148 -4.13 -2.00 -4.05
C LEU A 148 -4.39 -0.49 -3.95
N SER A 149 -5.58 -0.03 -4.33
CA SER A 149 -5.94 1.40 -4.24
C SER A 149 -6.00 1.93 -2.80
N LYS A 150 -6.09 1.04 -1.80
CA LYS A 150 -5.96 1.38 -0.39
C LYS A 150 -4.52 1.66 0.04
N LEU A 151 -3.53 1.23 -0.77
CA LEU A 151 -2.11 1.49 -0.54
C LEU A 151 -1.75 2.86 -1.13
N ARG A 152 -1.86 3.91 -0.34
CA ARG A 152 -1.77 5.32 -0.81
C ARG A 152 -0.42 5.75 -1.39
N TRP A 153 0.63 4.99 -1.14
CA TRP A 153 1.97 5.28 -1.67
C TRP A 153 2.17 4.84 -3.12
N PHE A 154 1.18 4.12 -3.72
CA PHE A 154 1.15 3.87 -5.16
C PHE A 154 0.07 4.69 -5.87
N PHE A 155 0.26 4.86 -7.16
CA PHE A 155 -0.80 5.24 -8.08
C PHE A 155 -1.32 3.99 -8.79
N VAL A 156 -2.56 3.62 -8.56
CA VAL A 156 -3.20 2.45 -9.17
C VAL A 156 -4.06 2.90 -10.34
N ILE A 157 -3.80 2.36 -11.52
CA ILE A 157 -4.60 2.65 -12.72
C ILE A 157 -6.01 2.10 -12.54
N ALA A 158 -7.00 2.95 -12.85
CA ALA A 158 -8.40 2.58 -12.76
C ALA A 158 -8.75 1.42 -13.71
N ARG A 159 -9.68 0.55 -13.25
CA ARG A 159 -10.16 -0.63 -13.94
C ARG A 159 -10.44 -0.40 -15.44
N ASN A 160 -11.18 0.64 -15.77
CA ASN A 160 -11.58 0.90 -17.16
C ASN A 160 -10.40 1.07 -18.12
N SER A 161 -9.29 1.68 -17.65
CA SER A 161 -8.08 1.83 -18.45
C SER A 161 -7.34 0.50 -18.62
N SER A 162 -7.17 -0.26 -17.55
CA SER A 162 -6.52 -1.58 -17.59
C SER A 162 -7.29 -2.59 -18.43
N PHE A 163 -8.61 -2.56 -18.36
CA PHE A 163 -9.49 -3.49 -19.08
C PHE A 163 -9.57 -3.23 -20.61
N THR A 164 -9.05 -2.11 -21.10
CA THR A 164 -8.89 -1.88 -22.54
C THR A 164 -7.94 -2.89 -23.20
N TYR A 165 -7.08 -3.53 -22.41
CA TYR A 165 -6.13 -4.54 -22.86
C TYR A 165 -6.69 -5.98 -22.83
N LYS A 166 -7.93 -6.18 -22.38
CA LYS A 166 -8.55 -7.51 -22.33
C LYS A 166 -8.54 -8.19 -23.69
N GLY A 167 -7.96 -9.40 -23.75
CA GLY A 167 -7.86 -10.21 -24.98
C GLY A 167 -6.91 -9.66 -26.05
N LYS A 168 -6.11 -8.64 -25.73
CA LYS A 168 -5.12 -8.08 -26.65
C LYS A 168 -3.72 -8.57 -26.34
N ALA A 169 -2.97 -8.98 -27.35
CA ALA A 169 -1.55 -9.28 -27.22
C ALA A 169 -0.76 -7.95 -27.40
N VAL A 170 -0.50 -7.25 -26.31
CA VAL A 170 0.25 -5.99 -26.29
C VAL A 170 1.55 -6.18 -25.52
N HIS A 171 2.63 -5.59 -26.01
CA HIS A 171 3.92 -5.66 -25.34
C HIS A 171 3.88 -4.89 -24.00
N MET A 172 4.42 -5.48 -22.92
CA MET A 172 4.46 -4.86 -21.58
C MET A 172 4.98 -3.43 -21.60
N LYS A 173 6.06 -3.17 -22.36
CA LYS A 173 6.64 -1.85 -22.48
C LYS A 173 5.65 -0.83 -23.06
N GLN A 174 4.87 -1.23 -24.06
CA GLN A 174 3.84 -0.39 -24.67
C GLN A 174 2.73 -0.07 -23.66
N ILE A 175 2.28 -1.07 -22.88
CA ILE A 175 1.29 -0.85 -21.81
C ILE A 175 1.81 0.17 -20.79
N GLY A 176 3.09 0.04 -20.39
CA GLY A 176 3.71 0.99 -19.49
C GLY A 176 3.76 2.42 -20.01
N GLU A 177 4.08 2.59 -21.28
CA GLU A 177 4.12 3.90 -21.95
C GLU A 177 2.71 4.50 -22.12
N GLU A 178 1.73 3.70 -22.54
CA GLU A 178 0.36 4.16 -22.75
C GLU A 178 -0.38 4.51 -21.46
N LEU A 179 -0.16 3.75 -20.37
CA LEU A 179 -0.80 3.98 -19.08
C LEU A 179 0.03 4.86 -18.15
N GLY A 180 1.28 5.18 -18.51
CA GLY A 180 2.19 5.92 -17.63
C GLY A 180 2.51 5.15 -16.35
N VAL A 181 2.72 3.83 -16.44
CA VAL A 181 3.00 2.98 -15.27
C VAL A 181 4.36 2.31 -15.37
N ARG A 182 4.97 2.09 -14.23
CA ARG A 182 6.22 1.33 -14.12
C ARG A 182 5.96 -0.15 -13.87
N TYR A 183 4.91 -0.47 -13.14
CA TYR A 183 4.61 -1.83 -12.73
C TYR A 183 3.33 -2.33 -13.38
N VAL A 184 3.35 -3.59 -13.81
CA VAL A 184 2.18 -4.27 -14.36
C VAL A 184 2.02 -5.61 -13.66
N LEU A 185 0.85 -5.80 -13.06
CA LEU A 185 0.40 -7.09 -12.55
C LEU A 185 -0.47 -7.76 -13.63
N GLU A 186 -0.13 -8.96 -13.98
CA GLU A 186 -0.93 -9.81 -14.87
C GLU A 186 -1.13 -11.19 -14.26
N GLY A 187 -2.07 -11.95 -14.78
CA GLY A 187 -2.32 -13.27 -14.28
C GLY A 187 -3.27 -14.10 -15.14
N SER A 188 -3.51 -15.31 -14.66
CA SER A 188 -4.46 -16.23 -15.28
C SER A 188 -5.24 -17.00 -14.22
N VAL A 189 -6.48 -17.35 -14.59
CA VAL A 189 -7.38 -18.17 -13.78
C VAL A 189 -7.73 -19.42 -14.56
N ARG A 190 -7.57 -20.57 -13.93
CA ARG A 190 -8.03 -21.86 -14.47
C ARG A 190 -8.90 -22.56 -13.42
N LYS A 191 -10.16 -22.77 -13.74
CA LYS A 191 -11.07 -23.56 -12.95
C LYS A 191 -11.20 -24.96 -13.57
N SER A 192 -11.26 -25.98 -12.73
CA SER A 192 -11.51 -27.36 -13.12
C SER A 192 -12.29 -28.04 -11.99
N ALA A 193 -13.55 -28.37 -12.26
CA ALA A 193 -14.51 -28.88 -11.26
C ALA A 193 -14.52 -27.97 -10.01
N ASP A 194 -14.22 -28.53 -8.84
CA ASP A 194 -14.25 -27.85 -7.55
C ASP A 194 -12.91 -27.18 -7.17
N ARG A 195 -11.98 -27.06 -8.11
CA ARG A 195 -10.65 -26.45 -7.85
C ARG A 195 -10.39 -25.26 -8.76
N VAL A 196 -9.78 -24.23 -8.19
CA VAL A 196 -9.28 -23.08 -8.95
C VAL A 196 -7.78 -22.95 -8.78
N ARG A 197 -7.12 -22.68 -9.90
CA ARG A 197 -5.70 -22.30 -9.95
C ARG A 197 -5.59 -20.90 -10.47
N ILE A 198 -4.91 -20.04 -9.72
CA ILE A 198 -4.63 -18.65 -10.09
C ILE A 198 -3.12 -18.48 -10.12
N THR A 199 -2.62 -17.90 -11.21
CA THR A 199 -1.23 -17.49 -11.33
C THR A 199 -1.22 -15.97 -11.45
N ALA A 200 -0.36 -15.32 -10.68
CA ALA A 200 -0.16 -13.88 -10.74
C ALA A 200 1.34 -13.58 -10.85
N GLN A 201 1.68 -12.54 -11.62
CA GLN A 201 3.06 -12.07 -11.76
C GLN A 201 3.14 -10.56 -11.87
N LEU A 202 4.13 -9.99 -11.20
CA LEU A 202 4.45 -8.57 -11.18
C LEU A 202 5.68 -8.31 -12.04
N ASN A 203 5.56 -7.37 -12.97
CA ASN A 203 6.59 -7.04 -13.93
C ASN A 203 7.02 -5.57 -13.79
N ASP A 204 8.33 -5.29 -13.91
CA ASP A 204 8.87 -3.95 -14.14
C ASP A 204 8.92 -3.71 -15.65
N VAL A 205 8.08 -2.81 -16.16
CA VAL A 205 7.96 -2.51 -17.60
C VAL A 205 9.19 -1.84 -18.18
N ALA A 206 9.96 -1.10 -17.37
CA ALA A 206 11.16 -0.40 -17.83
C ALA A 206 12.32 -1.37 -18.13
N THR A 207 12.40 -2.46 -17.36
CA THR A 207 13.45 -3.49 -17.51
C THR A 207 12.95 -4.73 -18.23
N GLY A 208 11.63 -4.93 -18.33
CA GLY A 208 10.99 -6.14 -18.81
C GLY A 208 11.22 -7.37 -17.92
N SER A 209 11.66 -7.15 -16.68
CA SER A 209 11.97 -8.24 -15.74
C SER A 209 10.77 -8.56 -14.84
N HIS A 210 10.59 -9.86 -14.55
CA HIS A 210 9.66 -10.31 -13.53
C HIS A 210 10.23 -9.98 -12.14
N ILE A 211 9.46 -9.24 -11.34
CA ILE A 211 9.80 -8.94 -9.95
C ILE A 211 9.36 -10.09 -9.05
N TRP A 212 8.17 -10.63 -9.34
CA TRP A 212 7.54 -11.67 -8.56
C TRP A 212 6.56 -12.48 -9.43
N ALA A 213 6.43 -13.77 -9.13
CA ALA A 213 5.40 -14.63 -9.69
C ALA A 213 5.03 -15.72 -8.67
N GLU A 214 3.75 -16.00 -8.52
CA GLU A 214 3.25 -17.02 -7.61
C GLU A 214 1.99 -17.70 -8.14
N ARG A 215 1.75 -18.91 -7.63
CA ARG A 215 0.59 -19.75 -8.00
C ARG A 215 -0.18 -20.12 -6.75
N TYR A 216 -1.49 -19.94 -6.82
CA TYR A 216 -2.46 -20.25 -5.78
C TYR A 216 -3.37 -21.39 -6.26
N ASP A 217 -3.42 -22.49 -5.51
CA ASP A 217 -4.34 -23.60 -5.73
C ASP A 217 -5.34 -23.66 -4.56
N ARG A 218 -6.65 -23.60 -4.84
CA ARG A 218 -7.71 -23.62 -3.82
C ARG A 218 -8.86 -24.52 -4.23
N ASP A 219 -9.53 -25.08 -3.22
CA ASP A 219 -10.82 -25.73 -3.40
C ASP A 219 -11.92 -24.69 -3.45
N LEU A 220 -12.85 -24.80 -4.39
CA LEU A 220 -13.86 -23.80 -4.70
C LEU A 220 -15.18 -24.12 -3.97
N ALA A 221 -15.14 -24.23 -2.64
CA ALA A 221 -16.33 -24.45 -1.82
C ALA A 221 -17.19 -23.18 -1.71
N ASP A 222 -16.54 -22.02 -1.60
CA ASP A 222 -17.14 -20.68 -1.62
C ASP A 222 -16.32 -19.78 -2.54
N VAL A 223 -16.95 -19.35 -3.63
CA VAL A 223 -16.31 -18.56 -4.68
C VAL A 223 -15.81 -17.21 -4.14
N PHE A 224 -16.63 -16.54 -3.34
CA PHE A 224 -16.30 -15.22 -2.80
C PHE A 224 -15.21 -15.29 -1.72
N ALA A 225 -15.32 -16.26 -0.80
CA ALA A 225 -14.29 -16.46 0.22
C ALA A 225 -12.91 -16.77 -0.39
N VAL A 226 -12.87 -17.57 -1.45
CA VAL A 226 -11.63 -17.87 -2.20
C VAL A 226 -11.10 -16.63 -2.91
N GLN A 227 -11.98 -15.82 -3.49
CA GLN A 227 -11.62 -14.60 -4.19
C GLN A 227 -11.01 -13.58 -3.22
N ASP A 228 -11.64 -13.36 -2.07
CA ASP A 228 -11.14 -12.49 -1.01
C ASP A 228 -9.78 -12.96 -0.48
N GLU A 229 -9.64 -14.27 -0.15
CA GLU A 229 -8.39 -14.83 0.35
C GLU A 229 -7.22 -14.67 -0.63
N ILE A 230 -7.47 -14.90 -1.92
CA ILE A 230 -6.44 -14.80 -2.95
C ILE A 230 -6.07 -13.35 -3.18
N THR A 231 -7.05 -12.46 -3.22
CA THR A 231 -6.81 -11.01 -3.33
C THR A 231 -5.95 -10.50 -2.17
N GLU A 232 -6.30 -10.83 -0.93
CA GLU A 232 -5.48 -10.49 0.24
C GLU A 232 -4.04 -11.03 0.11
N SER A 233 -3.89 -12.29 -0.29
CA SER A 233 -2.58 -12.94 -0.42
C SER A 233 -1.71 -12.28 -1.49
N ILE A 234 -2.28 -11.95 -2.65
CA ILE A 234 -1.58 -11.29 -3.76
C ILE A 234 -1.12 -9.89 -3.33
N VAL A 235 -2.02 -9.09 -2.77
CA VAL A 235 -1.73 -7.71 -2.38
C VAL A 235 -0.69 -7.65 -1.26
N ALA A 236 -0.83 -8.50 -0.23
CA ALA A 236 0.13 -8.58 0.86
C ALA A 236 1.53 -9.01 0.41
N THR A 237 1.62 -9.86 -0.62
CA THR A 237 2.91 -10.30 -1.17
C THR A 237 3.52 -9.24 -2.10
N ILE A 238 2.71 -8.53 -2.87
CA ILE A 238 3.19 -7.51 -3.82
C ILE A 238 3.77 -6.29 -3.09
N GLU A 239 3.17 -5.85 -2.00
CA GLU A 239 3.60 -4.64 -1.30
C GLU A 239 5.09 -4.68 -0.89
N PRO A 240 5.62 -5.72 -0.20
CA PRO A 240 7.04 -5.82 0.10
C PRO A 240 7.94 -5.91 -1.14
N GLN A 241 7.48 -6.55 -2.22
CA GLN A 241 8.24 -6.68 -3.46
C GLN A 241 8.41 -5.32 -4.17
N LEU A 242 7.35 -4.51 -4.16
CA LEU A 242 7.40 -3.15 -4.71
C LEU A 242 8.31 -2.25 -3.88
N TYR A 243 8.24 -2.32 -2.55
CA TYR A 243 9.20 -1.62 -1.69
C TYR A 243 10.64 -2.02 -1.98
N ALA A 244 10.92 -3.32 -2.15
CA ALA A 244 12.25 -3.80 -2.49
C ALA A 244 12.72 -3.29 -3.85
N ALA A 245 11.85 -3.30 -4.88
CA ALA A 245 12.15 -2.80 -6.21
C ALA A 245 12.44 -1.29 -6.22
N GLU A 246 11.61 -0.50 -5.53
CA GLU A 246 11.82 0.95 -5.40
C GLU A 246 13.08 1.27 -4.60
N ASN A 247 13.35 0.53 -3.54
CA ASN A 247 14.60 0.66 -2.79
C ASN A 247 15.84 0.39 -3.66
N PHE A 248 15.81 -0.69 -4.46
CA PHE A 248 16.90 -1.00 -5.38
C PHE A 248 17.10 0.11 -6.41
N ARG A 249 16.00 0.71 -6.91
CA ARG A 249 16.03 1.86 -7.81
C ARG A 249 16.64 3.10 -7.12
N ALA A 250 16.17 3.42 -5.91
CA ALA A 250 16.65 4.55 -5.14
C ALA A 250 18.15 4.47 -4.87
N ARG A 251 18.69 3.27 -4.58
CA ARG A 251 20.12 3.06 -4.37
C ARG A 251 20.99 3.36 -5.57
N ARG A 252 20.43 3.30 -6.79
CA ARG A 252 21.15 3.61 -8.05
C ARG A 252 21.16 5.09 -8.37
N LYS A 253 20.32 5.91 -7.75
CA LYS A 253 20.34 7.36 -7.94
C LYS A 253 21.56 7.97 -7.26
N PRO A 254 22.22 8.98 -7.86
CA PRO A 254 23.25 9.76 -7.19
C PRO A 254 22.74 10.41 -5.90
N PRO A 255 23.58 10.51 -4.83
CA PRO A 255 23.12 11.07 -3.54
C PRO A 255 22.48 12.45 -3.60
N GLY A 256 22.89 13.30 -4.54
CA GLY A 256 22.36 14.65 -4.71
C GLY A 256 21.05 14.74 -5.52
N SER A 257 20.53 13.62 -6.03
CA SER A 257 19.30 13.58 -6.82
C SER A 257 18.17 12.78 -6.15
N LEU A 258 18.29 12.48 -4.85
CA LEU A 258 17.28 11.76 -4.08
C LEU A 258 16.16 12.71 -3.69
N ASP A 259 14.93 12.32 -3.98
CA ASP A 259 13.73 12.94 -3.45
C ASP A 259 13.33 12.34 -2.08
N ALA A 260 12.31 12.91 -1.44
CA ALA A 260 11.84 12.45 -0.14
C ALA A 260 11.37 10.98 -0.20
N TRP A 261 10.75 10.56 -1.28
CA TRP A 261 10.34 9.19 -1.52
C TRP A 261 11.52 8.21 -1.54
N ASP A 262 12.56 8.51 -2.31
CA ASP A 262 13.75 7.65 -2.39
C ASP A 262 14.40 7.45 -1.01
N LEU A 263 14.41 8.52 -0.18
CA LEU A 263 14.97 8.48 1.17
C LEU A 263 14.12 7.58 2.09
N VAL A 264 12.79 7.66 2.01
CA VAL A 264 11.89 6.77 2.77
C VAL A 264 12.06 5.31 2.34
N MET A 265 12.15 5.04 1.03
CA MET A 265 12.39 3.67 0.55
C MET A 265 13.70 3.09 1.07
N ARG A 266 14.78 3.88 1.08
CA ARG A 266 16.06 3.48 1.69
C ARG A 266 15.95 3.27 3.19
N ALA A 267 15.26 4.16 3.89
CA ALA A 267 15.05 4.06 5.33
C ALA A 267 14.31 2.78 5.71
N LEU A 268 13.22 2.44 5.03
CA LEU A 268 12.48 1.20 5.23
C LEU A 268 13.36 -0.04 5.04
N SER A 269 14.23 -0.05 4.03
CA SER A 269 15.15 -1.16 3.81
C SER A 269 16.17 -1.34 4.94
N HIS A 270 16.57 -0.26 5.60
CA HIS A 270 17.39 -0.32 6.80
C HIS A 270 16.56 -0.75 8.02
N TYR A 271 15.38 -0.17 8.21
CA TYR A 271 14.46 -0.52 9.30
C TYR A 271 14.15 -2.03 9.35
N TRP A 272 13.91 -2.65 8.19
CA TRP A 272 13.61 -4.09 8.08
C TRP A 272 14.79 -5.02 8.40
N ARG A 273 16.01 -4.50 8.52
CA ARG A 273 17.15 -5.32 8.97
C ARG A 273 17.19 -5.55 10.47
N VAL A 274 16.39 -4.82 11.25
CA VAL A 274 16.23 -5.00 12.70
C VAL A 274 17.58 -5.06 13.43
N THR A 275 18.49 -4.14 13.10
CA THR A 275 19.76 -3.97 13.83
C THR A 275 19.85 -2.55 14.40
N ARG A 276 20.60 -2.38 15.49
CA ARG A 276 20.83 -1.06 16.08
C ARG A 276 21.42 -0.08 15.08
N GLN A 277 22.41 -0.52 14.33
CA GLN A 277 23.10 0.33 13.34
C GLN A 277 22.17 0.73 12.21
N ASP A 278 21.42 -0.22 11.64
CA ASP A 278 20.49 0.07 10.54
C ASP A 278 19.33 0.95 11.02
N ASN A 279 18.86 0.81 12.25
CA ASN A 279 17.83 1.69 12.82
C ASN A 279 18.29 3.16 12.87
N VAL A 280 19.54 3.43 13.28
CA VAL A 280 20.10 4.79 13.27
C VAL A 280 20.23 5.33 11.84
N VAL A 281 20.64 4.50 10.89
CA VAL A 281 20.71 4.90 9.47
C VAL A 281 19.30 5.22 8.94
N ALA A 282 18.30 4.41 9.28
CA ALA A 282 16.91 4.65 8.89
C ALA A 282 16.41 6.00 9.41
N GLN A 283 16.64 6.31 10.69
CA GLN A 283 16.28 7.60 11.30
C GLN A 283 16.91 8.78 10.56
N ALA A 284 18.22 8.72 10.30
CA ALA A 284 18.91 9.80 9.58
C ALA A 284 18.41 10.01 8.14
N LEU A 285 17.96 8.94 7.46
CA LEU A 285 17.35 9.03 6.14
C LEU A 285 15.95 9.64 6.19
N LEU A 286 15.15 9.28 7.20
CA LEU A 286 13.81 9.83 7.43
C LEU A 286 13.86 11.31 7.78
N GLU A 287 14.80 11.72 8.64
CA GLU A 287 15.03 13.16 8.95
C GLU A 287 15.36 13.96 7.69
N LYS A 288 16.18 13.43 6.77
CA LYS A 288 16.45 14.05 5.48
C LYS A 288 15.21 14.11 4.59
N ALA A 289 14.39 13.05 4.57
CA ALA A 289 13.13 13.05 3.82
C ALA A 289 12.17 14.13 4.32
N ILE A 290 12.03 14.26 5.64
CA ILE A 290 11.21 15.28 6.31
C ILE A 290 11.77 16.68 6.07
N ALA A 291 13.08 16.86 5.97
CA ALA A 291 13.68 18.14 5.62
C ALA A 291 13.35 18.59 4.18
N ILE A 292 13.10 17.65 3.25
CA ILE A 292 12.66 17.92 1.87
C ILE A 292 11.14 18.18 1.84
N ASP A 293 10.36 17.33 2.51
CA ASP A 293 8.90 17.45 2.61
C ASP A 293 8.47 17.30 4.08
N PRO A 294 8.29 18.42 4.81
CA PRO A 294 7.90 18.38 6.22
C PRO A 294 6.52 17.77 6.51
N ASN A 295 5.65 17.69 5.49
CA ASN A 295 4.31 17.13 5.61
C ASN A 295 4.22 15.70 5.05
N TYR A 296 5.34 15.01 4.91
CA TYR A 296 5.33 13.63 4.44
C TYR A 296 4.92 12.67 5.58
N GLY A 297 3.61 12.39 5.70
CA GLY A 297 3.01 11.58 6.77
C GLY A 297 3.69 10.24 6.98
N GLN A 298 3.95 9.46 5.90
CA GLN A 298 4.65 8.19 5.99
C GLN A 298 6.06 8.33 6.58
N ALA A 299 6.84 9.33 6.17
CA ALA A 299 8.18 9.54 6.71
C ALA A 299 8.16 9.82 8.21
N LEU A 300 7.24 10.67 8.65
CA LEU A 300 7.01 11.01 10.06
C LEU A 300 6.55 9.79 10.87
N GLY A 301 5.60 8.99 10.34
CA GLY A 301 5.08 7.79 11.00
C GLY A 301 6.16 6.71 11.16
N VAL A 302 6.97 6.46 10.11
CA VAL A 302 8.10 5.52 10.18
C VAL A 302 9.18 6.02 11.13
N LEU A 303 9.45 7.34 11.19
CA LEU A 303 10.41 7.91 12.14
C LEU A 303 9.96 7.67 13.59
N ALA A 304 8.70 7.97 13.91
CA ALA A 304 8.12 7.70 15.22
C ALA A 304 8.25 6.22 15.60
N THR A 305 7.85 5.32 14.67
CA THR A 305 7.97 3.87 14.85
C THR A 305 9.41 3.44 15.12
N SER A 306 10.38 3.98 14.37
CA SER A 306 11.80 3.60 14.51
C SER A 306 12.41 4.02 15.84
N HIS A 307 12.01 5.16 16.41
CA HIS A 307 12.43 5.59 17.74
C HIS A 307 11.92 4.67 18.85
N ILE A 308 10.60 4.42 18.87
CA ILE A 308 10.00 3.52 19.87
C ILE A 308 10.55 2.09 19.73
N PHE A 309 10.70 1.61 18.48
CA PHE A 309 11.28 0.29 18.25
C PHE A 309 12.70 0.16 18.76
N GLY A 310 13.54 1.18 18.57
CA GLY A 310 14.89 1.22 19.10
C GLY A 310 14.92 1.11 20.64
N ALA A 311 14.03 1.80 21.34
CA ALA A 311 13.91 1.71 22.79
C ALA A 311 13.32 0.35 23.23
N HIS A 312 12.31 -0.15 22.54
CA HIS A 312 11.74 -1.49 22.81
C HIS A 312 12.78 -2.60 22.67
N MET A 313 13.72 -2.47 21.75
CA MET A 313 14.83 -3.42 21.60
C MET A 313 15.98 -3.18 22.60
N GLY A 314 15.91 -2.13 23.42
CA GLY A 314 16.96 -1.77 24.39
C GLY A 314 18.18 -1.08 23.74
N TRP A 315 18.03 -0.51 22.53
CA TRP A 315 19.10 0.19 21.82
C TRP A 315 19.18 1.67 22.17
N ALA A 316 18.08 2.24 22.67
CA ALA A 316 17.95 3.63 23.08
C ALA A 316 17.18 3.72 24.41
N ASP A 317 17.32 4.85 25.09
CA ASP A 317 16.56 5.16 26.29
C ASP A 317 15.16 5.67 25.95
N MET A 318 14.11 5.06 26.50
CA MET A 318 12.72 5.40 26.23
C MET A 318 12.39 6.85 26.62
N ALA A 319 12.87 7.31 27.78
CA ALA A 319 12.59 8.66 28.25
C ALA A 319 13.15 9.74 27.28
N THR A 320 14.25 9.43 26.61
CA THR A 320 14.88 10.32 25.63
C THR A 320 14.11 10.32 24.31
N VAL A 321 13.70 9.15 23.80
CA VAL A 321 13.12 9.05 22.45
C VAL A 321 11.61 9.23 22.40
N ALA A 322 10.87 8.95 23.49
CA ALA A 322 9.42 9.02 23.49
C ALA A 322 8.87 10.42 23.13
N PRO A 323 9.41 11.55 23.64
CA PRO A 323 8.92 12.87 23.24
C PRO A 323 9.19 13.21 21.76
N ILE A 324 10.26 12.65 21.19
CA ILE A 324 10.60 12.83 19.78
C ILE A 324 9.62 12.04 18.92
N ALA A 325 9.40 10.79 19.27
CA ALA A 325 8.48 9.90 18.57
C ALA A 325 7.03 10.40 18.63
N GLU A 326 6.59 10.92 19.79
CA GLU A 326 5.23 11.45 19.95
C GLU A 326 4.99 12.66 19.04
N ARG A 327 5.92 13.61 19.01
CA ARG A 327 5.82 14.77 18.11
C ARG A 327 5.76 14.33 16.65
N ALA A 328 6.62 13.40 16.25
CA ALA A 328 6.64 12.90 14.88
C ALA A 328 5.34 12.16 14.52
N ALA A 329 4.80 11.34 15.43
CA ALA A 329 3.57 10.58 15.20
C ALA A 329 2.34 11.50 15.10
N LEU A 330 2.23 12.51 15.96
CA LEU A 330 1.15 13.49 15.89
C LEU A 330 1.22 14.32 14.60
N ALA A 331 2.42 14.77 14.23
CA ALA A 331 2.63 15.48 12.97
C ALA A 331 2.31 14.59 11.74
N ALA A 332 2.57 13.27 11.82
CA ALA A 332 2.23 12.34 10.76
C ALA A 332 0.71 12.28 10.51
N VAL A 333 -0.08 12.15 11.59
CA VAL A 333 -1.55 12.10 11.50
C VAL A 333 -2.13 13.46 11.07
N GLU A 334 -1.54 14.58 11.51
CA GLU A 334 -1.92 15.92 11.08
C GLU A 334 -1.66 16.11 9.57
N ALA A 335 -0.53 15.63 9.07
CA ALA A 335 -0.14 15.73 7.67
C ALA A 335 -1.02 14.86 6.76
N ASP A 336 -1.36 13.63 7.18
CA ASP A 336 -2.25 12.73 6.44
C ASP A 336 -2.98 11.77 7.40
N SER A 337 -4.20 12.13 7.75
CA SER A 337 -5.08 11.35 8.65
C SER A 337 -5.62 10.05 8.05
N GLU A 338 -5.30 9.73 6.80
CA GLU A 338 -5.65 8.47 6.15
C GLU A 338 -4.41 7.63 5.80
N ASP A 339 -3.20 8.03 6.28
CA ASP A 339 -1.98 7.24 6.10
C ASP A 339 -1.90 6.14 7.17
N PRO A 340 -1.93 4.85 6.81
CA PRO A 340 -1.83 3.75 7.77
C PRO A 340 -0.51 3.74 8.56
N TRP A 341 0.60 4.26 8.00
CA TRP A 341 1.86 4.40 8.72
C TRP A 341 1.82 5.47 9.82
N ALA A 342 1.09 6.56 9.59
CA ALA A 342 0.89 7.60 10.59
C ALA A 342 0.18 7.04 11.84
N HIS A 343 -0.93 6.33 11.63
CA HIS A 343 -1.70 5.68 12.69
C HIS A 343 -0.92 4.54 13.36
N HIS A 344 -0.17 3.73 12.59
CA HIS A 344 0.72 2.72 13.14
C HIS A 344 1.78 3.33 14.06
N GLY A 345 2.41 4.42 13.65
CA GLY A 345 3.40 5.14 14.47
C GLY A 345 2.80 5.69 15.75
N LEU A 346 1.63 6.33 15.67
CA LEU A 346 0.92 6.89 16.82
C LEU A 346 0.45 5.78 17.78
N ALA A 347 -0.08 4.69 17.27
CA ALA A 347 -0.47 3.52 18.05
C ALA A 347 0.71 2.97 18.89
N TYR A 348 1.87 2.87 18.25
CA TYR A 348 3.06 2.34 18.92
C TYR A 348 3.60 3.30 19.99
N VAL A 349 3.56 4.61 19.75
CA VAL A 349 3.85 5.64 20.75
C VAL A 349 2.90 5.53 21.94
N TYR A 350 1.58 5.45 21.69
CA TYR A 350 0.58 5.33 22.75
C TYR A 350 0.74 4.04 23.57
N LEU A 351 1.14 2.93 22.95
CA LEU A 351 1.43 1.69 23.66
C LEU A 351 2.50 1.89 24.74
N PHE A 352 3.63 2.51 24.39
CA PHE A 352 4.73 2.75 25.33
C PHE A 352 4.46 3.92 26.29
N ALA A 353 3.57 4.83 25.93
CA ALA A 353 2.99 5.80 26.86
C ALA A 353 1.94 5.22 27.81
N ARG A 354 1.68 3.89 27.74
CA ARG A 354 0.67 3.15 28.52
C ARG A 354 -0.77 3.64 28.32
N ARG A 355 -1.03 4.31 27.17
CA ARG A 355 -2.34 4.70 26.70
C ARG A 355 -2.94 3.55 25.88
N PHE A 356 -3.27 2.47 26.53
CA PHE A 356 -3.57 1.19 25.89
C PHE A 356 -4.79 1.23 24.99
N ASP A 357 -5.87 1.88 25.42
CA ASP A 357 -7.13 1.92 24.65
C ASP A 357 -6.96 2.80 23.40
N ASP A 358 -6.25 3.93 23.52
CA ASP A 358 -5.89 4.78 22.39
C ASP A 358 -4.97 4.03 21.39
N SER A 359 -3.99 3.29 21.90
CA SER A 359 -3.09 2.48 21.09
C SER A 359 -3.87 1.44 20.25
N LEU A 360 -4.78 0.70 20.87
CA LEU A 360 -5.58 -0.31 20.18
C LEU A 360 -6.46 0.36 19.09
N ALA A 361 -7.10 1.49 19.41
CA ALA A 361 -7.93 2.23 18.47
C ALA A 361 -7.15 2.71 17.24
N GLU A 362 -5.92 3.22 17.42
CA GLU A 362 -5.05 3.66 16.34
C GLU A 362 -4.54 2.49 15.48
N PHE A 363 -4.17 1.34 16.08
CA PHE A 363 -3.84 0.13 15.31
C PHE A 363 -5.05 -0.37 14.50
N GLU A 364 -6.25 -0.39 15.08
CA GLU A 364 -7.46 -0.77 14.36
C GLU A 364 -7.74 0.19 13.20
N LEU A 365 -7.50 1.49 13.37
CA LEU A 365 -7.63 2.46 12.29
C LEU A 365 -6.59 2.22 11.18
N ALA A 366 -5.32 2.00 11.52
CA ALA A 366 -4.29 1.65 10.56
C ALA A 366 -4.67 0.41 9.73
N LEU A 367 -5.26 -0.62 10.39
CA LEU A 367 -5.71 -1.85 9.74
C LEU A 367 -7.00 -1.69 8.92
N ARG A 368 -7.89 -0.75 9.28
CA ARG A 368 -9.02 -0.38 8.42
C ARG A 368 -8.56 0.35 7.16
N LEU A 369 -7.56 1.23 7.29
CA LEU A 369 -6.97 1.97 6.16
C LEU A 369 -6.18 1.06 5.22
N ASN A 370 -5.42 0.12 5.77
CA ASN A 370 -4.70 -0.91 5.01
C ASN A 370 -4.86 -2.30 5.67
N PRO A 371 -5.86 -3.11 5.29
CA PRO A 371 -6.09 -4.45 5.84
C PRO A 371 -4.92 -5.43 5.63
N ASN A 372 -4.04 -5.15 4.65
CA ASN A 372 -2.89 -5.97 4.29
C ASN A 372 -1.58 -5.52 4.96
N PHE A 373 -1.64 -4.57 5.86
CA PHE A 373 -0.47 -4.06 6.58
C PHE A 373 0.02 -5.07 7.63
N SER A 374 0.82 -6.05 7.17
CA SER A 374 1.33 -7.16 8.01
C SER A 374 2.07 -6.67 9.27
N LEU A 375 2.89 -5.61 9.15
CA LEU A 375 3.59 -5.03 10.27
C LEU A 375 2.64 -4.45 11.32
N ALA A 376 1.64 -3.66 10.92
CA ALA A 376 0.63 -3.13 11.83
C ALA A 376 -0.17 -4.26 12.49
N GLN A 377 -0.51 -5.30 11.74
CA GLN A 377 -1.19 -6.49 12.27
C GLN A 377 -0.37 -7.18 13.37
N ALA A 378 0.95 -7.31 13.19
CA ALA A 378 1.84 -7.88 14.20
C ALA A 378 1.95 -7.00 15.44
N PHE A 379 2.13 -5.68 15.27
CA PHE A 379 2.22 -4.76 16.40
C PHE A 379 0.89 -4.58 17.14
N TYR A 380 -0.24 -4.66 16.45
CA TYR A 380 -1.55 -4.80 17.09
C TYR A 380 -1.59 -6.05 17.98
N GLY A 381 -1.04 -7.17 17.48
CA GLY A 381 -0.91 -8.41 18.25
C GLY A 381 -0.10 -8.23 19.55
N VAL A 382 1.04 -7.54 19.50
CA VAL A 382 1.82 -7.28 20.74
C VAL A 382 1.09 -6.35 21.70
N ALA A 383 0.38 -5.34 21.19
CA ALA A 383 -0.44 -4.45 22.01
C ALA A 383 -1.57 -5.21 22.74
N LEU A 384 -2.25 -6.11 22.03
CA LEU A 384 -3.24 -7.01 22.62
C LEU A 384 -2.63 -7.89 23.72
N CYS A 385 -1.45 -8.47 23.49
CA CYS A 385 -0.75 -9.28 24.49
C CYS A 385 -0.40 -8.47 25.73
N TYR A 386 0.10 -7.23 25.56
CA TYR A 386 0.39 -6.34 26.71
C TYR A 386 -0.88 -5.92 27.47
N CYS A 387 -2.05 -5.99 26.82
CA CYS A 387 -3.35 -5.81 27.49
C CYS A 387 -3.92 -7.08 28.13
N GLY A 388 -3.23 -8.22 28.08
CA GLY A 388 -3.70 -9.52 28.58
C GLY A 388 -4.64 -10.28 27.64
N ARG A 389 -4.84 -9.79 26.40
CA ARG A 389 -5.71 -10.38 25.36
C ARG A 389 -4.91 -11.33 24.47
N TRP A 390 -4.25 -12.32 25.07
CA TRP A 390 -3.25 -13.13 24.38
C TRP A 390 -3.80 -13.97 23.21
N GLN A 391 -5.05 -14.49 23.29
CA GLN A 391 -5.67 -15.25 22.19
C GLN A 391 -5.80 -14.39 20.94
N GLU A 392 -6.28 -13.17 21.11
CA GLU A 392 -6.41 -12.23 20.00
C GLU A 392 -5.04 -11.77 19.49
N GLY A 393 -4.08 -11.62 20.40
CA GLY A 393 -2.69 -11.32 20.04
C GLY A 393 -2.03 -12.42 19.20
N ASP A 394 -2.25 -13.71 19.54
CA ASP A 394 -1.77 -14.84 18.74
C ASP A 394 -2.42 -14.87 17.36
N LEU A 395 -3.74 -14.67 17.29
CA LEU A 395 -4.46 -14.59 16.01
C LEU A 395 -3.92 -13.47 15.12
N ALA A 396 -3.68 -12.29 15.69
CA ALA A 396 -3.13 -11.16 14.96
C ALA A 396 -1.70 -11.44 14.43
N ALA A 397 -0.83 -12.02 15.25
CA ALA A 397 0.53 -12.40 14.84
C ALA A 397 0.51 -13.47 13.74
N ARG A 398 -0.34 -14.48 13.85
CA ARG A 398 -0.52 -15.51 12.80
C ARG A 398 -1.11 -14.92 11.52
N ARG A 399 -2.02 -13.96 11.63
CA ARG A 399 -2.52 -13.23 10.44
C ARG A 399 -1.41 -12.45 9.75
N ALA A 400 -0.52 -11.80 10.49
CA ALA A 400 0.65 -11.11 9.91
C ALA A 400 1.55 -12.09 9.12
N LEU A 401 1.85 -13.27 9.69
CA LEU A 401 2.60 -14.34 9.03
C LEU A 401 1.90 -14.86 7.76
N ARG A 402 0.57 -14.96 7.79
CA ARG A 402 -0.22 -15.38 6.64
C ARG A 402 -0.26 -14.32 5.54
N LEU A 403 -0.38 -13.04 5.91
CA LEU A 403 -0.38 -11.91 4.97
C LEU A 403 0.97 -11.79 4.24
N SER A 404 2.08 -12.04 4.94
CA SER A 404 3.43 -11.93 4.36
C SER A 404 4.33 -13.10 4.79
N PRO A 405 4.20 -14.28 4.15
CA PRO A 405 4.91 -15.50 4.57
C PRO A 405 6.43 -15.42 4.43
N ARG A 406 6.93 -14.52 3.57
CA ARG A 406 8.37 -14.28 3.32
C ARG A 406 8.81 -12.89 3.76
N ASP A 407 8.12 -12.33 4.76
CA ASP A 407 8.44 -11.01 5.28
C ASP A 407 9.84 -10.98 5.89
N PRO A 408 10.66 -9.98 5.61
CA PRO A 408 11.93 -9.77 6.32
C PRO A 408 11.79 -9.66 7.84
N LEU A 409 10.58 -9.29 8.32
CA LEU A 409 10.23 -9.17 9.73
C LEU A 409 9.56 -10.43 10.32
N SER A 410 9.54 -11.56 9.61
CA SER A 410 8.91 -12.81 10.09
C SER A 410 9.42 -13.25 11.45
N ALA A 411 10.70 -13.02 11.77
CA ALA A 411 11.26 -13.24 13.10
C ALA A 411 10.49 -12.51 14.21
N LEU A 412 10.12 -11.24 13.96
CA LEU A 412 9.30 -10.43 14.88
C LEU A 412 7.90 -11.03 15.03
N TYR A 413 7.26 -11.43 13.93
CA TYR A 413 5.90 -11.99 13.95
C TYR A 413 5.84 -13.31 14.73
N TYR A 414 6.81 -14.21 14.51
CA TYR A 414 6.96 -15.43 15.33
C TYR A 414 7.26 -15.12 16.80
N GLY A 415 8.08 -14.11 17.09
CA GLY A 415 8.38 -13.66 18.45
C GLY A 415 7.14 -13.16 19.18
N ILE A 416 6.25 -12.43 18.49
CA ILE A 416 4.98 -11.95 19.06
C ILE A 416 4.03 -13.12 19.31
N ALA A 417 3.92 -14.08 18.38
CA ALA A 417 3.11 -15.28 18.57
C ALA A 417 3.65 -16.13 19.74
N ALA A 418 4.98 -16.24 19.89
CA ALA A 418 5.60 -16.90 21.02
C ALA A 418 5.26 -16.19 22.35
N TYR A 419 5.31 -14.87 22.38
CA TYR A 419 4.95 -14.08 23.55
C TYR A 419 3.47 -14.24 23.92
N ALA A 420 2.57 -14.26 22.94
CA ALA A 420 1.16 -14.54 23.16
C ALA A 420 0.95 -15.91 23.84
N GLN A 421 1.59 -16.95 23.33
CA GLN A 421 1.51 -18.29 23.91
C GLN A 421 2.13 -18.36 25.32
N PHE A 422 3.20 -17.59 25.59
CA PHE A 422 3.77 -17.47 26.91
C PHE A 422 2.76 -16.87 27.91
N ILE A 423 2.11 -15.74 27.56
CA ILE A 423 1.07 -15.12 28.40
C ILE A 423 -0.10 -16.09 28.63
N GLY A 424 -0.43 -16.92 27.64
CA GLY A 424 -1.43 -17.98 27.73
C GLY A 424 -0.98 -19.23 28.50
N HIS A 425 0.20 -19.21 29.11
CA HIS A 425 0.80 -20.35 29.87
C HIS A 425 1.09 -21.59 29.00
N ASN A 426 1.12 -21.46 27.67
CA ASN A 426 1.41 -22.52 26.71
C ASN A 426 2.92 -22.56 26.41
N TYR A 427 3.74 -22.91 27.40
CA TYR A 427 5.20 -22.76 27.35
C TYR A 427 5.86 -23.57 26.25
N ASP A 428 5.42 -24.80 25.98
CA ASP A 428 5.99 -25.65 24.93
C ASP A 428 5.78 -25.02 23.53
N GLU A 429 4.58 -24.48 23.27
CA GLU A 429 4.29 -23.80 22.01
C GLU A 429 5.05 -22.44 21.94
N ALA A 430 5.17 -21.72 23.06
CA ALA A 430 5.97 -20.50 23.14
C ALA A 430 7.44 -20.79 22.80
N ILE A 431 8.03 -21.84 23.36
CA ILE A 431 9.41 -22.29 23.05
C ILE A 431 9.54 -22.64 21.56
N ARG A 432 8.61 -23.43 21.01
CA ARG A 432 8.62 -23.81 19.61
C ARG A 432 8.59 -22.60 18.68
N LEU A 433 7.69 -21.63 18.93
CA LEU A 433 7.57 -20.40 18.15
C LEU A 433 8.77 -19.47 18.34
N ALA A 434 9.33 -19.38 19.54
CA ALA A 434 10.55 -18.62 19.78
C ALA A 434 11.76 -19.20 19.03
N HIS A 435 11.89 -20.52 18.95
CA HIS A 435 12.89 -21.15 18.08
C HIS A 435 12.65 -20.86 16.62
N GLU A 436 11.39 -20.81 16.15
CA GLU A 436 11.08 -20.42 14.78
C GLU A 436 11.51 -18.96 14.51
N SER A 437 11.20 -18.05 15.44
CA SER A 437 11.66 -16.65 15.40
C SER A 437 13.18 -16.57 15.25
N LEU A 438 13.93 -17.32 16.06
CA LEU A 438 15.39 -17.32 16.05
C LEU A 438 16.01 -18.06 14.84
N ARG A 439 15.28 -18.99 14.21
CA ARG A 439 15.68 -19.55 12.91
C ARG A 439 15.60 -18.53 11.79
N GLN A 440 14.59 -17.65 11.81
CA GLN A 440 14.48 -16.56 10.83
C GLN A 440 15.56 -15.50 11.07
N ARG A 441 15.89 -15.22 12.37
CA ARG A 441 16.90 -14.24 12.77
C ARG A 441 17.51 -14.62 14.11
N ALA A 442 18.75 -15.10 14.09
CA ALA A 442 19.43 -15.66 15.26
C ALA A 442 19.77 -14.62 16.34
N ASP A 443 19.87 -13.33 16.02
CA ASP A 443 20.18 -12.23 16.94
C ASP A 443 18.95 -11.43 17.39
N PHE A 444 17.73 -11.92 17.14
CA PHE A 444 16.51 -11.19 17.48
C PHE A 444 16.25 -11.21 19.00
N VAL A 445 16.41 -10.05 19.61
CA VAL A 445 16.26 -9.86 21.07
C VAL A 445 14.91 -10.34 21.60
N GLY A 446 13.81 -10.02 20.90
CA GLY A 446 12.45 -10.43 21.29
C GLY A 446 12.28 -11.94 21.38
N GLY A 447 12.84 -12.68 20.41
CA GLY A 447 12.84 -14.15 20.42
C GLY A 447 13.62 -14.72 21.61
N HIS A 448 14.82 -14.18 21.89
CA HIS A 448 15.61 -14.61 23.04
C HIS A 448 14.94 -14.31 24.38
N ARG A 449 14.30 -13.14 24.54
CA ARG A 449 13.56 -12.79 25.76
C ARG A 449 12.45 -13.81 26.03
N VAL A 450 11.62 -14.11 25.03
CA VAL A 450 10.50 -15.05 25.19
C VAL A 450 11.00 -16.47 25.41
N LEU A 451 12.01 -16.92 24.65
CA LEU A 451 12.59 -18.27 24.83
C LEU A 451 13.15 -18.45 26.22
N THR A 452 13.88 -17.44 26.75
CA THR A 452 14.44 -17.46 28.12
C THR A 452 13.33 -17.60 29.14
N ALA A 453 12.27 -16.78 29.06
CA ALA A 453 11.17 -16.80 30.01
C ALA A 453 10.37 -18.12 29.93
N ALA A 454 10.04 -18.58 28.73
CA ALA A 454 9.25 -19.78 28.51
C ALA A 454 9.99 -21.06 28.98
N ALA A 455 11.28 -21.18 28.65
CA ALA A 455 12.10 -22.29 29.09
C ALA A 455 12.30 -22.27 30.63
N GLY A 456 12.43 -21.06 31.22
CA GLY A 456 12.49 -20.93 32.70
C GLY A 456 11.21 -21.41 33.38
N MET A 457 10.02 -21.07 32.82
CA MET A 457 8.74 -21.55 33.37
C MET A 457 8.52 -23.04 33.14
N ALA A 458 8.95 -23.57 31.98
CA ALA A 458 8.85 -24.99 31.63
C ALA A 458 9.87 -25.89 32.37
N GLY A 459 10.81 -25.30 33.15
CA GLY A 459 11.86 -26.04 33.80
C GLY A 459 12.92 -26.61 32.87
N GLN A 460 13.01 -26.14 31.63
CA GLN A 460 14.01 -26.57 30.65
C GLN A 460 15.32 -25.78 30.83
N ASN A 461 16.03 -26.11 31.93
CA ASN A 461 17.17 -25.31 32.43
C ASN A 461 18.31 -25.14 31.41
N GLU A 462 18.58 -26.16 30.60
CA GLU A 462 19.64 -26.08 29.59
C GLU A 462 19.25 -25.07 28.49
N VAL A 463 18.02 -25.16 27.98
CA VAL A 463 17.47 -24.21 26.96
C VAL A 463 17.45 -22.80 27.51
N ALA A 464 16.97 -22.62 28.76
CA ALA A 464 16.90 -21.33 29.44
C ALA A 464 18.29 -20.69 29.59
N SER A 465 19.29 -21.47 30.00
CA SER A 465 20.68 -20.99 30.17
C SER A 465 21.33 -20.58 28.85
N ILE A 466 21.08 -21.34 27.78
CA ILE A 466 21.58 -20.99 26.43
C ILE A 466 20.90 -19.71 25.94
N ALA A 467 19.58 -19.64 26.04
CA ALA A 467 18.79 -18.48 25.62
C ALA A 467 19.18 -17.20 26.39
N LEU A 468 19.41 -17.31 27.72
CA LEU A 468 19.84 -16.18 28.53
C LEU A 468 21.24 -15.65 28.13
N ARG A 469 22.18 -16.54 27.82
CA ARG A 469 23.51 -16.10 27.33
C ARG A 469 23.39 -15.31 26.02
N GLU A 470 22.60 -15.80 25.09
CA GLU A 470 22.40 -15.09 23.81
C GLU A 470 21.59 -13.81 24.02
N LEU A 471 20.61 -13.78 24.91
CA LEU A 471 19.90 -12.56 25.29
C LEU A 471 20.84 -11.49 25.83
N ARG A 472 21.75 -11.86 26.81
CA ARG A 472 22.74 -10.93 27.35
C ARG A 472 23.72 -10.44 26.29
N ARG A 473 24.04 -11.28 25.29
CA ARG A 473 24.87 -10.88 24.15
C ARG A 473 24.17 -9.88 23.25
N ALA A 474 22.89 -10.11 22.93
CA ALA A 474 22.09 -9.25 22.04
C ALA A 474 21.62 -7.96 22.74
N GLN A 475 21.39 -8.02 24.05
CA GLN A 475 20.99 -6.90 24.91
C GLN A 475 21.80 -6.90 26.20
N PRO A 476 22.99 -6.30 26.23
CA PRO A 476 23.88 -6.33 27.40
C PRO A 476 23.32 -5.66 28.67
N ASN A 477 22.39 -4.70 28.51
CA ASN A 477 21.76 -3.95 29.60
C ASN A 477 20.46 -4.59 30.10
N VAL A 478 20.13 -5.82 29.70
CA VAL A 478 18.90 -6.48 30.14
C VAL A 478 18.98 -6.89 31.60
N THR A 479 17.99 -6.47 32.39
CA THR A 479 17.78 -6.87 33.78
C THR A 479 16.28 -7.06 34.03
N LEU A 480 15.91 -7.71 35.15
CA LEU A 480 14.49 -7.78 35.54
C LEU A 480 13.90 -6.41 35.77
N ALA A 481 14.66 -5.47 36.32
CA ALA A 481 14.23 -4.08 36.54
C ALA A 481 13.97 -3.36 35.19
N TRP A 482 14.86 -3.55 34.21
CA TRP A 482 14.66 -3.00 32.87
C TRP A 482 13.37 -3.55 32.21
N ILE A 483 13.16 -4.87 32.26
CA ILE A 483 11.94 -5.51 31.72
C ILE A 483 10.68 -4.95 32.40
N ALA A 484 10.68 -4.84 33.72
CA ALA A 484 9.54 -4.37 34.51
C ALA A 484 9.15 -2.92 34.22
N ASN A 485 10.16 -2.08 33.97
CA ASN A 485 9.96 -0.64 33.74
C ASN A 485 9.63 -0.29 32.28
N GLU A 486 10.37 -0.89 31.34
CA GLU A 486 10.32 -0.49 29.94
C GLU A 486 9.18 -1.18 29.17
N LEU A 487 8.83 -2.43 29.48
CA LEU A 487 7.75 -3.09 28.76
C LEU A 487 6.37 -2.67 29.28
N PRO A 488 5.47 -2.22 28.40
CA PRO A 488 4.20 -1.60 28.79
C PRO A 488 3.11 -2.67 29.06
N MET A 489 3.34 -3.55 30.04
CA MET A 489 2.34 -4.56 30.41
C MET A 489 1.25 -3.94 31.30
N LYS A 490 -0.02 -4.05 30.86
CA LYS A 490 -1.20 -3.50 31.57
C LYS A 490 -1.52 -4.32 32.82
N GLN A 491 -1.45 -5.64 32.72
CA GLN A 491 -1.77 -6.55 33.80
C GLN A 491 -0.52 -6.85 34.64
N LEU A 492 -0.57 -6.54 35.96
CA LEU A 492 0.54 -6.82 36.85
C LEU A 492 0.84 -8.32 36.96
N ALA A 493 -0.20 -9.16 36.93
CA ALA A 493 -0.05 -10.61 36.95
C ALA A 493 0.77 -11.14 35.78
N ASP A 494 0.51 -10.64 34.53
CA ASP A 494 1.24 -11.04 33.35
C ASP A 494 2.70 -10.56 33.39
N ARG A 495 2.93 -9.35 33.92
CA ARG A 495 4.27 -8.82 34.15
C ARG A 495 5.05 -9.69 35.16
N ASP A 496 4.45 -9.97 36.32
CA ASP A 496 5.09 -10.74 37.36
C ASP A 496 5.36 -12.18 36.92
N HIS A 497 4.44 -12.76 36.14
CA HIS A 497 4.62 -14.05 35.49
C HIS A 497 5.81 -14.04 34.52
N TYR A 498 5.93 -12.99 33.68
CA TYR A 498 7.05 -12.88 32.74
C TYR A 498 8.40 -12.71 33.45
N LEU A 499 8.43 -11.88 34.48
CA LEU A 499 9.61 -11.69 35.34
C LEU A 499 10.00 -12.98 36.05
N GLU A 500 9.03 -13.77 36.51
CA GLU A 500 9.31 -15.06 37.20
C GLU A 500 9.96 -16.05 36.22
N GLY A 501 9.49 -16.13 34.95
CA GLY A 501 10.12 -16.98 33.95
C GLY A 501 11.58 -16.60 33.69
N LEU A 502 11.85 -15.30 33.58
CA LEU A 502 13.22 -14.78 33.40
C LEU A 502 14.11 -15.03 34.64
N ARG A 503 13.54 -14.87 35.84
CA ARG A 503 14.24 -15.13 37.11
C ARG A 503 14.63 -16.61 37.23
N ARG A 504 13.71 -17.54 36.89
CA ARG A 504 14.00 -18.99 36.91
C ARG A 504 15.10 -19.37 35.92
N ALA A 505 15.22 -18.62 34.83
CA ALA A 505 16.31 -18.78 33.87
C ALA A 505 17.64 -18.18 34.33
N GLY A 506 17.67 -17.42 35.47
CA GLY A 506 18.87 -16.81 36.04
C GLY A 506 19.13 -15.36 35.60
N LEU A 507 18.12 -14.63 35.12
CA LEU A 507 18.21 -13.18 34.94
C LEU A 507 17.98 -12.48 36.28
N GLU A 508 18.84 -11.51 36.58
CA GLU A 508 18.82 -10.68 37.80
C GLU A 508 18.32 -9.26 37.52
#